data_cbc53df37e805c945c51412e0b2b1d0e
#
_entry.id   cbc53df37e805c945c51412e0b2b1d0e
#
_cell.length_a   1.000
_cell.length_b   1.000
_cell.length_c   1.000
_cell.angle_alpha   90.00
_cell.angle_beta   90.00
_cell.angle_gamma   90.00
#
_symmetry.space_group_name_H-M   'P 1'
#
loop_
_entity.id
_entity.type
_entity.pdbx_description
1 polymer ?
#
loop_
_entity_poly.entity_id
_entity_poly.type
_entity_poly.pdbx_seq_one_letter_code
_entity_poly.pdbx_strand_id
1 'polypeptide(L)'
;MTKRFFSTLSILLIALVGFAEGKAKYVFYFIGDGMGVNQVNAAETYLGALEGRIGIKELCFASFPNVGLVNTQSATNGVTDSAAGGTALATGNKTKNGALGVLKDLTTPITSIAEWAQEADAAVG
;
A
#
# COMPACT_ATOMS: atom_id res chain seq x y z
N MET A 1 38.13 18.65 27.76
CA MET A 1 36.97 19.44 27.25
C MET A 1 36.42 18.92 25.91
N THR A 2 37.21 18.39 25.01
CA THR A 2 36.83 17.95 23.66
C THR A 2 35.85 16.75 23.57
N LYS A 3 35.96 15.75 24.46
CA LYS A 3 35.08 14.55 24.41
C LYS A 3 33.61 14.82 24.75
N ARG A 4 33.35 15.81 25.62
CA ARG A 4 31.95 16.18 25.98
C ARG A 4 31.28 17.02 24.90
N PHE A 5 32.03 17.75 24.10
CA PHE A 5 31.51 18.57 23.02
C PHE A 5 31.05 17.69 21.83
N PHE A 6 31.76 16.62 21.51
CA PHE A 6 31.38 15.66 20.48
C PHE A 6 30.14 14.86 20.86
N SER A 7 30.01 14.51 22.14
CA SER A 7 28.83 13.76 22.62
C SER A 7 27.54 14.59 22.56
N THR A 8 27.60 15.87 22.93
CA THR A 8 26.45 16.78 22.85
C THR A 8 26.07 17.14 21.40
N LEU A 9 27.03 17.25 20.49
CA LEU A 9 26.78 17.51 19.09
C LEU A 9 26.14 16.29 18.39
N SER A 10 26.56 15.06 18.74
CA SER A 10 25.97 13.83 18.21
C SER A 10 24.53 13.63 18.69
N ILE A 11 24.21 13.97 19.94
CA ILE A 11 22.84 13.89 20.47
C ILE A 11 21.94 14.94 19.81
N LEU A 12 22.46 16.14 19.54
CA LEU A 12 21.72 17.19 18.84
C LEU A 12 21.44 16.83 17.38
N LEU A 13 22.38 16.16 16.70
CA LEU A 13 22.20 15.69 15.33
C LEU A 13 21.16 14.58 15.23
N ILE A 14 21.11 13.66 16.20
CA ILE A 14 20.10 12.59 16.27
C ILE A 14 18.70 13.17 16.56
N ALA A 15 18.61 14.21 17.38
CA ALA A 15 17.34 14.90 17.65
C ALA A 15 16.80 15.66 16.42
N LEU A 16 17.67 16.17 15.54
CA LEU A 16 17.27 16.87 14.30
C LEU A 16 16.79 15.92 13.20
N VAL A 17 17.21 14.66 13.19
CA VAL A 17 16.74 13.66 12.23
C VAL A 17 15.36 13.07 12.60
N GLY A 18 14.95 13.19 13.87
CA GLY A 18 13.68 12.65 14.38
C GLY A 18 12.42 13.50 14.11
N PHE A 19 12.54 14.69 13.53
CA PHE A 19 11.39 15.62 13.37
C PHE A 19 10.96 15.88 11.94
N ALA A 20 11.38 15.10 10.97
CA ALA A 20 10.84 15.15 9.62
C ALA A 20 9.65 14.18 9.44
N GLU A 21 8.75 14.08 10.42
CA GLU A 21 7.44 13.49 10.23
C GLU A 21 6.55 14.46 9.45
N GLY A 22 6.76 14.54 8.16
CA GLY A 22 5.79 15.15 7.26
C GLY A 22 4.51 14.30 7.30
N LYS A 23 3.52 14.73 8.09
CA LYS A 23 2.20 14.08 8.07
C LYS A 23 1.62 14.23 6.66
N ALA A 24 1.31 13.10 6.02
CA ALA A 24 0.61 13.13 4.75
C ALA A 24 -0.73 13.86 4.95
N LYS A 25 -0.98 14.87 4.12
CA LYS A 25 -2.24 15.62 4.16
C LYS A 25 -3.36 14.89 3.43
N TYR A 26 -3.01 14.17 2.36
CA TYR A 26 -3.92 13.36 1.56
C TYR A 26 -3.27 12.01 1.29
N VAL A 27 -4.08 10.95 1.34
CA VAL A 27 -3.70 9.59 0.98
C VAL A 27 -4.66 9.11 -0.10
N PHE A 28 -4.12 8.70 -1.25
CA PHE A 28 -4.86 8.08 -2.33
C PHE A 28 -4.45 6.62 -2.42
N TYR A 29 -5.42 5.72 -2.26
CA TYR A 29 -5.20 4.28 -2.29
C TYR A 29 -5.92 3.68 -3.50
N PHE A 30 -5.15 3.30 -4.52
CA PHE A 30 -5.66 2.73 -5.76
C PHE A 30 -5.50 1.22 -5.73
N ILE A 31 -6.57 0.48 -5.99
CA ILE A 31 -6.59 -0.98 -6.03
C ILE A 31 -7.00 -1.39 -7.43
N GLY A 32 -6.09 -2.06 -8.17
CA GLY A 32 -6.39 -2.69 -9.45
C GLY A 32 -6.91 -4.10 -9.21
N ASP A 33 -8.23 -4.28 -9.25
CA ASP A 33 -8.84 -5.60 -9.07
C ASP A 33 -8.49 -6.55 -10.21
N GLY A 34 -7.92 -7.70 -9.86
CA GLY A 34 -7.40 -8.68 -10.81
C GLY A 34 -6.17 -8.21 -11.62
N MET A 35 -5.60 -7.04 -11.30
CA MET A 35 -4.45 -6.47 -11.99
C MET A 35 -3.14 -7.08 -11.46
N GLY A 36 -2.57 -8.00 -12.21
CA GLY A 36 -1.23 -8.54 -11.96
C GLY A 36 -0.17 -7.87 -12.84
N VAL A 37 1.07 -8.28 -12.67
CA VAL A 37 2.22 -7.77 -13.44
C VAL A 37 2.03 -7.93 -14.94
N ASN A 38 1.39 -9.02 -15.38
CA ASN A 38 1.16 -9.25 -16.81
C ASN A 38 0.17 -8.26 -17.42
N GLN A 39 -0.85 -7.82 -16.68
CA GLN A 39 -1.79 -6.81 -17.12
C GLN A 39 -1.12 -5.44 -17.25
N VAL A 40 -0.26 -5.09 -16.31
CA VAL A 40 0.56 -3.87 -16.36
C VAL A 40 1.45 -3.89 -17.60
N ASN A 41 2.24 -4.96 -17.79
CA ASN A 41 3.13 -5.08 -18.96
C ASN A 41 2.37 -5.08 -20.29
N ALA A 42 1.20 -5.70 -20.36
CA ALA A 42 0.34 -5.66 -21.55
C ALA A 42 -0.13 -4.24 -21.87
N ALA A 43 -0.55 -3.48 -20.85
CA ALA A 43 -0.96 -2.09 -21.02
C ALA A 43 0.19 -1.20 -21.48
N GLU A 44 1.37 -1.33 -20.91
CA GLU A 44 2.57 -0.58 -21.27
C GLU A 44 3.03 -0.89 -22.71
N THR A 45 2.99 -2.18 -23.09
CA THR A 45 3.31 -2.63 -24.44
C THR A 45 2.29 -2.07 -25.46
N TYR A 46 1.01 -2.14 -25.13
CA TYR A 46 -0.06 -1.59 -25.97
C TYR A 46 0.09 -0.08 -26.18
N LEU A 47 0.32 0.67 -25.12
CA LEU A 47 0.52 2.11 -25.20
C LEU A 47 1.78 2.48 -26.01
N GLY A 48 2.85 1.70 -25.86
CA GLY A 48 4.05 1.85 -26.68
C GLY A 48 3.76 1.65 -28.17
N ALA A 49 3.01 0.59 -28.50
CA ALA A 49 2.62 0.29 -29.89
C ALA A 49 1.75 1.39 -30.51
N LEU A 50 0.82 1.97 -29.73
CA LEU A 50 0.00 3.10 -30.21
C LEU A 50 0.84 4.34 -30.60
N GLU A 51 1.99 4.52 -29.96
CA GLU A 51 2.94 5.60 -30.28
C GLU A 51 4.00 5.19 -31.34
N GLY A 52 3.87 4.00 -31.92
CA GLY A 52 4.84 3.47 -32.90
C GLY A 52 6.20 3.13 -32.30
N ARG A 53 6.29 2.92 -30.97
CA ARG A 53 7.52 2.54 -30.28
C ARG A 53 7.81 1.05 -30.42
N ILE A 54 9.08 0.70 -30.53
CA ILE A 54 9.55 -0.64 -30.27
C ILE A 54 9.86 -0.70 -28.76
N GLY A 55 8.96 -1.30 -27.96
CA GLY A 55 9.06 -1.39 -26.52
C GLY A 55 7.82 -0.86 -25.81
N ILE A 56 7.99 -0.57 -24.52
CA ILE A 56 6.89 -0.15 -23.66
C ILE A 56 6.78 1.38 -23.57
N LYS A 57 5.58 1.85 -23.21
CA LYS A 57 5.35 3.17 -22.60
C LYS A 57 5.00 2.96 -21.15
N GLU A 58 5.91 3.36 -20.28
CA GLU A 58 5.78 3.18 -18.83
C GLU A 58 4.55 3.88 -18.27
N LEU A 59 3.81 3.19 -17.42
CA LEU A 59 2.70 3.76 -16.65
C LEU A 59 3.24 4.58 -15.46
N CYS A 60 2.55 5.66 -15.10
CA CYS A 60 3.02 6.61 -14.10
C CYS A 60 3.33 5.97 -12.74
N PHE A 61 2.58 4.96 -12.34
CA PHE A 61 2.81 4.26 -11.07
C PHE A 61 3.97 3.26 -11.14
N ALA A 62 4.37 2.79 -12.33
CA ALA A 62 5.49 1.89 -12.49
C ALA A 62 6.85 2.57 -12.17
N SER A 63 6.89 3.92 -12.28
CA SER A 63 8.06 4.73 -11.95
C SER A 63 8.07 5.27 -10.50
N PHE A 64 7.17 4.83 -9.64
CA PHE A 64 7.18 5.27 -8.24
C PHE A 64 8.44 4.77 -7.51
N PRO A 65 9.01 5.60 -6.62
CA PRO A 65 10.31 5.31 -5.99
C PRO A 65 10.25 4.13 -4.99
N ASN A 66 9.07 3.75 -4.55
CA ASN A 66 8.88 2.66 -3.60
C ASN A 66 8.06 1.55 -4.24
N VAL A 67 8.53 0.31 -4.08
CA VAL A 67 7.85 -0.89 -4.56
C VAL A 67 7.83 -1.94 -3.46
N GLY A 68 6.78 -2.76 -3.45
CA GLY A 68 6.66 -3.91 -2.55
C GLY A 68 6.03 -5.10 -3.25
N LEU A 69 6.22 -6.26 -2.67
CA LEU A 69 5.57 -7.49 -3.11
C LEU A 69 4.58 -7.94 -2.03
N VAL A 70 3.42 -8.41 -2.47
CA VAL A 70 2.38 -8.91 -1.59
C VAL A 70 1.95 -10.31 -2.03
N ASN A 71 1.71 -11.18 -1.06
CA ASN A 71 1.09 -12.47 -1.30
C ASN A 71 -0.42 -12.31 -1.22
N THR A 72 -1.12 -12.52 -2.33
CA THR A 72 -2.55 -12.26 -2.49
C THR A 72 -3.46 -13.43 -2.13
N GLN A 73 -2.92 -14.61 -1.78
CA GLN A 73 -3.75 -15.75 -1.34
C GLN A 73 -4.68 -15.34 -0.20
N SER A 74 -5.92 -15.85 -0.18
CA SER A 74 -6.84 -15.68 0.95
C SER A 74 -6.45 -16.58 2.14
N ALA A 75 -7.19 -16.53 3.23
CA ALA A 75 -6.95 -17.39 4.39
C ALA A 75 -7.23 -18.88 4.10
N THR A 76 -7.98 -19.18 3.04
CA THR A 76 -8.45 -20.54 2.72
C THR A 76 -8.12 -21.02 1.32
N ASN A 77 -7.75 -20.13 0.40
CA ASN A 77 -7.55 -20.43 -1.01
C ASN A 77 -6.25 -19.85 -1.54
N GLY A 78 -5.53 -20.57 -2.39
CA GLY A 78 -4.34 -20.09 -3.08
C GLY A 78 -4.62 -18.90 -4.01
N VAL A 79 -5.85 -18.77 -4.50
CA VAL A 79 -6.34 -17.63 -5.28
C VAL A 79 -7.43 -16.92 -4.48
N THR A 80 -7.23 -15.64 -4.20
CA THR A 80 -8.23 -14.80 -3.53
C THR A 80 -9.34 -14.41 -4.49
N ASP A 81 -10.53 -14.10 -3.95
CA ASP A 81 -11.54 -13.30 -4.64
C ASP A 81 -11.44 -11.82 -4.22
N SER A 82 -12.25 -10.97 -4.83
CA SER A 82 -12.27 -9.54 -4.56
C SER A 82 -12.69 -9.21 -3.13
N ALA A 83 -13.62 -9.98 -2.55
CA ALA A 83 -14.10 -9.75 -1.18
C ALA A 83 -13.00 -10.00 -0.14
N ALA A 84 -12.33 -11.14 -0.20
CA ALA A 84 -11.23 -11.48 0.70
C ALA A 84 -9.99 -10.60 0.43
N GLY A 85 -9.69 -10.30 -0.82
CA GLY A 85 -8.59 -9.42 -1.21
C GLY A 85 -8.82 -7.99 -0.72
N GLY A 86 -10.00 -7.43 -0.93
CA GLY A 86 -10.38 -6.11 -0.45
C GLY A 86 -10.37 -6.02 1.09
N THR A 87 -10.89 -7.04 1.77
CA THR A 87 -10.81 -7.13 3.23
C THR A 87 -9.36 -7.10 3.71
N ALA A 88 -8.48 -7.89 3.09
CA ALA A 88 -7.06 -7.93 3.48
C ALA A 88 -6.36 -6.59 3.28
N LEU A 89 -6.62 -5.90 2.17
CA LEU A 89 -6.07 -4.58 1.86
C LEU A 89 -6.59 -3.50 2.82
N ALA A 90 -7.88 -3.56 3.19
CA ALA A 90 -8.49 -2.57 4.06
C ALA A 90 -8.21 -2.77 5.56
N THR A 91 -7.89 -3.99 5.99
CA THR A 91 -7.82 -4.34 7.43
C THR A 91 -6.49 -4.95 7.87
N GLY A 92 -5.63 -5.35 6.92
CA GLY A 92 -4.41 -6.10 7.21
C GLY A 92 -4.65 -7.56 7.59
N ASN A 93 -5.89 -8.05 7.53
CA ASN A 93 -6.27 -9.41 7.93
C ASN A 93 -6.79 -10.23 6.75
N LYS A 94 -6.24 -11.43 6.56
CA LYS A 94 -6.75 -12.36 5.55
C LYS A 94 -8.00 -13.06 6.04
N THR A 95 -9.00 -13.14 5.16
CA THR A 95 -10.26 -13.84 5.42
C THR A 95 -10.53 -14.91 4.37
N LYS A 96 -11.66 -15.60 4.48
CA LYS A 96 -12.14 -16.62 3.54
C LYS A 96 -12.67 -15.94 2.28
N ASN A 97 -12.54 -16.59 1.11
CA ASN A 97 -13.19 -16.14 -0.12
C ASN A 97 -14.70 -15.97 0.10
N GLY A 98 -15.27 -14.88 -0.43
CA GLY A 98 -16.66 -14.48 -0.24
C GLY A 98 -16.94 -13.70 1.04
N ALA A 99 -15.97 -13.58 1.96
CA ALA A 99 -16.12 -12.82 3.20
C ALA A 99 -15.64 -11.39 3.05
N LEU A 100 -16.40 -10.46 3.60
CA LEU A 100 -16.12 -9.03 3.57
C LEU A 100 -16.19 -8.44 4.98
N GLY A 101 -15.13 -7.77 5.43
CA GLY A 101 -15.09 -7.05 6.70
C GLY A 101 -15.14 -7.92 7.96
N VAL A 102 -14.91 -9.22 7.83
CA VAL A 102 -14.89 -10.18 8.96
C VAL A 102 -13.67 -11.07 8.89
N LEU A 103 -13.28 -11.66 10.02
CA LEU A 103 -12.24 -12.69 10.09
C LEU A 103 -12.68 -13.97 9.38
N LYS A 104 -11.77 -14.92 9.23
CA LYS A 104 -12.02 -16.24 8.61
C LYS A 104 -13.12 -17.07 9.29
N ASP A 105 -13.50 -16.71 10.51
CA ASP A 105 -14.60 -17.33 11.27
C ASP A 105 -16.00 -16.87 10.79
N LEU A 106 -16.05 -15.87 9.91
CA LEU A 106 -17.24 -15.27 9.30
C LEU A 106 -18.17 -14.55 10.31
N THR A 107 -17.70 -14.31 11.52
CA THR A 107 -18.49 -13.71 12.60
C THR A 107 -17.83 -12.52 13.28
N THR A 108 -16.51 -12.51 13.35
CA THR A 108 -15.76 -11.43 14.00
C THR A 108 -15.52 -10.27 13.04
N PRO A 109 -16.13 -9.09 13.26
CA PRO A 109 -15.90 -7.91 12.43
C PRO A 109 -14.47 -7.38 12.61
N ILE A 110 -13.95 -6.73 11.58
CA ILE A 110 -12.59 -6.16 11.57
C ILE A 110 -12.68 -4.70 11.14
N THR A 111 -12.11 -3.82 11.94
CA THR A 111 -12.00 -2.38 11.63
C THR A 111 -11.09 -2.14 10.44
N SER A 112 -11.57 -1.34 9.51
CA SER A 112 -10.84 -0.95 8.29
C SER A 112 -9.99 0.30 8.49
N ILE A 113 -9.03 0.53 7.59
CA ILE A 113 -8.27 1.78 7.54
C ILE A 113 -9.17 3.01 7.31
N ALA A 114 -10.32 2.83 6.65
CA ALA A 114 -11.31 3.89 6.47
C ALA A 114 -11.95 4.30 7.80
N GLU A 115 -12.35 3.33 8.62
CA GLU A 115 -12.88 3.60 9.96
C GLU A 115 -11.83 4.26 10.86
N TRP A 116 -10.59 3.77 10.87
CA TRP A 116 -9.50 4.42 11.61
C TRP A 116 -9.24 5.86 11.16
N ALA A 117 -9.32 6.11 9.85
CA ALA A 117 -9.18 7.48 9.33
C ALA A 117 -10.33 8.39 9.82
N GLN A 118 -11.56 7.89 9.82
CA GLN A 118 -12.72 8.62 10.35
C GLN A 118 -12.61 8.88 11.85
N GLU A 119 -12.15 7.90 12.64
CA GLU A 119 -11.87 8.06 14.07
C GLU A 119 -10.79 9.13 14.34
N ALA A 120 -9.90 9.37 13.37
CA ALA A 120 -8.89 10.41 13.41
C ALA A 120 -9.34 11.74 12.76
N ASP A 121 -10.65 11.97 12.62
CA ASP A 121 -11.26 13.16 12.00
C ASP A 121 -10.84 13.41 10.54
N ALA A 122 -10.40 12.39 9.82
CA ALA A 122 -10.11 12.49 8.40
C ALA A 122 -11.38 12.25 7.57
N ALA A 123 -11.53 13.02 6.50
CA ALA A 123 -12.57 12.76 5.50
C ALA A 123 -12.20 11.52 4.68
N VAL A 124 -13.17 10.63 4.48
CA VAL A 124 -13.03 9.39 3.69
C VAL A 124 -14.09 9.40 2.60
N GLY A 125 -13.67 9.13 1.36
CA GLY A 125 -14.56 9.10 0.19
C GLY A 125 -14.09 8.09 -0.85
#